data_9a6bffd59632290111abf0ce5e181c8c
#
_entry.id   9a6bffd59632290111abf0ce5e181c8c
#
_cell.length_a   1.000
_cell.length_b   1.000
_cell.length_c   1.000
_cell.angle_alpha   90.00
_cell.angle_beta   90.00
_cell.angle_gamma   90.00
#
_symmetry.space_group_name_H-M   'P 1'
#
loop_
_entity.id
_entity.type
_entity.pdbx_description
1 polymer ?
#
loop_
_entity_poly.entity_id
_entity_poly.type
_entity_poly.pdbx_seq_one_letter_code
_entity_poly.pdbx_strand_id
1 'polypeptide(L)'
;MTNANEPLGQEWMTLQNNHEHYERGALQLKLVTVVFAFALLAVNLPALIVALVVAALWLQEGIYLTSQSRLGARLLALEGLIRGDESAVPFQLHTEWQAARPSAGGLLREYLSNALRPTVAYPYIALLVGLIALYLVR
;
A
#
# COMPACT_ATOMS: atom_id res chain seq x y z
N MET A 1 20.40 33.51 -8.01
CA MET A 1 18.99 33.25 -8.44
C MET A 1 18.69 31.81 -8.08
N THR A 2 18.03 31.58 -6.98
CA THR A 2 17.50 30.25 -6.61
C THR A 2 16.42 29.91 -7.64
N ASN A 3 16.67 28.84 -8.42
CA ASN A 3 15.67 28.37 -9.37
C ASN A 3 14.40 28.04 -8.60
N ALA A 4 13.27 28.62 -8.97
CA ALA A 4 11.97 28.35 -8.34
C ALA A 4 11.59 26.85 -8.28
N ASN A 5 12.22 26.05 -9.14
CA ASN A 5 12.03 24.61 -9.23
C ASN A 5 12.91 23.80 -8.24
N GLU A 6 13.86 24.41 -7.54
CA GLU A 6 14.74 23.68 -6.61
C GLU A 6 13.98 23.07 -5.42
N PRO A 7 13.07 23.80 -4.74
CA PRO A 7 12.25 23.22 -3.68
C PRO A 7 11.30 22.11 -4.15
N LEU A 8 10.75 22.25 -5.36
CA LEU A 8 9.86 21.23 -5.97
C LEU A 8 10.66 19.95 -6.29
N GLY A 9 11.89 20.09 -6.80
CA GLY A 9 12.77 18.96 -7.06
C GLY A 9 13.18 18.22 -5.79
N GLN A 10 13.45 18.92 -4.70
CA GLN A 10 13.76 18.32 -3.40
C GLN A 10 12.54 17.57 -2.81
N GLU A 11 11.34 18.15 -2.90
CA GLU A 11 10.11 17.49 -2.51
C GLU A 11 9.86 16.24 -3.34
N TRP A 12 10.03 16.32 -4.67
CA TRP A 12 9.85 15.19 -5.57
C TRP A 12 10.80 14.03 -5.23
N MET A 13 12.10 14.29 -5.04
CA MET A 13 13.07 13.26 -4.67
C MET A 13 12.73 12.58 -3.33
N THR A 14 12.31 13.35 -2.34
CA THR A 14 11.93 12.82 -1.03
C THR A 14 10.69 11.92 -1.12
N LEU A 15 9.67 12.36 -1.87
CA LEU A 15 8.44 11.61 -2.05
C LEU A 15 8.66 10.35 -2.92
N GLN A 16 9.52 10.43 -3.94
CA GLN A 16 9.88 9.28 -4.75
C GLN A 16 10.58 8.20 -3.92
N ASN A 17 11.54 8.58 -3.08
CA ASN A 17 12.19 7.65 -2.16
C ASN A 17 11.19 6.98 -1.20
N ASN A 18 10.25 7.75 -0.65
CA ASN A 18 9.21 7.22 0.22
C ASN A 18 8.26 6.28 -0.55
N HIS A 19 7.89 6.62 -1.79
CA HIS A 19 7.05 5.78 -2.64
C HIS A 19 7.71 4.42 -2.90
N GLU A 20 9.00 4.39 -3.22
CA GLU A 20 9.78 3.15 -3.37
C GLU A 20 9.90 2.36 -2.07
N HIS A 21 10.02 3.04 -0.93
CA HIS A 21 10.02 2.40 0.38
C HIS A 21 8.71 1.64 0.66
N TYR A 22 7.56 2.24 0.30
CA TYR A 22 6.26 1.56 0.43
C TYR A 22 6.16 0.35 -0.51
N GLU A 23 6.69 0.44 -1.72
CA GLU A 23 6.71 -0.68 -2.67
C GLU A 23 7.53 -1.86 -2.14
N ARG A 24 8.75 -1.60 -1.65
CA ARG A 24 9.60 -2.62 -1.02
C ARG A 24 8.93 -3.20 0.23
N GLY A 25 8.31 -2.36 1.07
CA GLY A 25 7.58 -2.80 2.26
C GLY A 25 6.41 -3.72 1.92
N ALA A 26 5.64 -3.42 0.87
CA ALA A 26 4.56 -4.27 0.40
C ALA A 26 5.07 -5.63 -0.09
N LEU A 27 6.18 -5.66 -0.84
CA LEU A 27 6.81 -6.92 -1.28
C LEU A 27 7.31 -7.74 -0.08
N GLN A 28 7.99 -7.12 0.87
CA GLN A 28 8.45 -7.78 2.10
C GLN A 28 7.28 -8.36 2.89
N LEU A 29 6.17 -7.63 3.02
CA LEU A 29 4.98 -8.10 3.72
C LEU A 29 4.40 -9.35 3.05
N LYS A 30 4.36 -9.42 1.71
CA LYS A 30 3.94 -10.62 0.98
C LYS A 30 4.82 -11.82 1.30
N LEU A 31 6.14 -11.66 1.19
CA LEU A 31 7.10 -12.73 1.46
C LEU A 31 7.00 -13.23 2.90
N VAL A 32 6.94 -12.30 3.87
CA VAL A 32 6.76 -12.62 5.29
C VAL A 32 5.45 -13.36 5.52
N THR A 33 4.36 -12.95 4.88
CA THR A 33 3.05 -13.61 5.03
C THR A 33 3.11 -15.06 4.56
N VAL A 34 3.74 -15.33 3.41
CA VAL A 34 3.90 -16.70 2.89
C VAL A 34 4.70 -17.56 3.85
N VAL A 35 5.89 -17.09 4.25
CA VAL A 35 6.77 -17.82 5.20
C VAL A 35 6.07 -18.06 6.53
N PHE A 36 5.37 -17.02 7.03
CA PHE A 36 4.68 -17.09 8.31
C PHE A 36 3.50 -18.07 8.29
N ALA A 37 2.71 -18.07 7.19
CA ALA A 37 1.63 -19.04 7.02
C ALA A 37 2.13 -20.49 7.07
N PHE A 38 3.22 -20.80 6.35
CA PHE A 38 3.82 -22.15 6.41
C PHE A 38 4.41 -22.49 7.79
N ALA A 39 5.05 -21.52 8.45
CA ALA A 39 5.58 -21.72 9.80
C ALA A 39 4.47 -22.03 10.82
N LEU A 40 3.34 -21.30 10.76
CA LEU A 40 2.19 -21.52 11.62
C LEU A 40 1.54 -22.90 11.38
N LEU A 41 1.47 -23.35 10.12
CA LEU A 41 1.01 -24.70 9.79
C LEU A 41 1.98 -25.78 10.30
N ALA A 42 3.28 -25.55 10.22
CA ALA A 42 4.30 -26.50 10.69
C ALA A 42 4.23 -26.74 12.21
N VAL A 43 3.82 -25.75 12.98
CA VAL A 43 3.57 -25.91 14.44
C VAL A 43 2.13 -26.39 14.75
N ASN A 44 1.41 -26.90 13.74
CA ASN A 44 0.07 -27.47 13.84
C ASN A 44 -1.03 -26.49 14.30
N LEU A 45 -0.89 -25.20 14.02
CA LEU A 45 -2.00 -24.26 14.26
C LEU A 45 -3.19 -24.59 13.36
N PRO A 46 -4.43 -24.44 13.86
CA PRO A 46 -5.63 -24.64 13.05
C PRO A 46 -5.62 -23.76 11.80
N ALA A 47 -5.95 -24.34 10.64
CA ALA A 47 -5.98 -23.64 9.35
C ALA A 47 -6.84 -22.36 9.37
N LEU A 48 -7.92 -22.34 10.14
CA LEU A 48 -8.76 -21.16 10.33
C LEU A 48 -7.99 -19.98 10.96
N ILE A 49 -7.17 -20.25 11.99
CA ILE A 49 -6.37 -19.21 12.64
C ILE A 49 -5.34 -18.66 11.66
N VAL A 50 -4.67 -19.55 10.91
CA VAL A 50 -3.71 -19.14 9.87
C VAL A 50 -4.39 -18.29 8.79
N ALA A 51 -5.61 -18.67 8.37
CA ALA A 51 -6.38 -17.91 7.38
C ALA A 51 -6.74 -16.50 7.89
N LEU A 52 -7.11 -16.36 9.17
CA LEU A 52 -7.38 -15.04 9.77
C LEU A 52 -6.12 -14.15 9.80
N VAL A 53 -4.96 -14.73 10.12
CA VAL A 53 -3.67 -14.00 10.09
C VAL A 53 -3.34 -13.56 8.66
N VAL A 54 -3.48 -14.44 7.67
CA VAL A 54 -3.25 -14.12 6.26
C VAL A 54 -4.20 -13.01 5.80
N ALA A 55 -5.48 -13.06 6.16
CA ALA A 55 -6.46 -12.03 5.81
C ALA A 55 -6.13 -10.67 6.46
N ALA A 56 -5.66 -10.67 7.71
CA ALA A 56 -5.24 -9.44 8.39
C ALA A 56 -4.01 -8.81 7.71
N LEU A 57 -3.02 -9.63 7.33
CA LEU A 57 -1.81 -9.16 6.62
C LEU A 57 -2.14 -8.68 5.20
N TRP A 58 -3.10 -9.31 4.53
CA TRP A 58 -3.62 -8.83 3.24
C TRP A 58 -4.26 -7.44 3.37
N LEU A 59 -5.11 -7.23 4.38
CA LEU A 59 -5.68 -5.91 4.65
C LEU A 59 -4.59 -4.87 4.95
N GLN A 60 -3.58 -5.25 5.72
CA GLN A 60 -2.43 -4.37 5.99
C GLN A 60 -1.71 -3.93 4.72
N GLU A 61 -1.54 -4.82 3.72
CA GLU A 61 -0.99 -4.44 2.43
C GLU A 61 -1.88 -3.44 1.69
N GLY A 62 -3.21 -3.60 1.76
CA GLY A 62 -4.16 -2.63 1.20
C GLY A 62 -3.98 -1.23 1.79
N ILE A 63 -3.69 -1.13 3.10
CA ILE A 63 -3.37 0.14 3.78
C ILE A 63 -2.06 0.72 3.26
N TYR A 64 -1.01 -0.10 3.11
CA TYR A 64 0.28 0.32 2.54
C TYR A 64 0.11 0.92 1.15
N LEU A 65 -0.62 0.24 0.28
CA LEU A 65 -0.88 0.69 -1.09
C LEU A 65 -1.71 1.98 -1.14
N THR A 66 -2.62 2.17 -0.20
CA THR A 66 -3.36 3.42 -0.09
C THR A 66 -2.43 4.58 0.26
N SER A 67 -1.49 4.37 1.17
CA SER A 67 -0.47 5.39 1.49
C SER A 67 0.45 5.66 0.30
N GLN A 68 0.87 4.62 -0.42
CA GLN A 68 1.67 4.74 -1.63
C GLN A 68 0.94 5.50 -2.75
N SER A 69 -0.35 5.23 -2.97
CA SER A 69 -1.14 5.89 -4.01
C SER A 69 -1.27 7.40 -3.76
N ARG A 70 -1.32 7.82 -2.50
CA ARG A 70 -1.34 9.24 -2.11
C ARG A 70 -0.03 9.94 -2.42
N LEU A 71 1.10 9.28 -2.14
CA LEU A 71 2.42 9.79 -2.53
C LEU A 71 2.53 9.89 -4.05
N GLY A 72 2.05 8.88 -4.79
CA GLY A 72 2.01 8.89 -6.25
C GLY A 72 1.17 10.03 -6.83
N ALA A 73 0.01 10.31 -6.25
CA ALA A 73 -0.82 11.43 -6.67
C ALA A 73 -0.11 12.78 -6.49
N ARG A 74 0.59 12.98 -5.35
CA ARG A 74 1.37 14.20 -5.13
C ARG A 74 2.58 14.29 -6.06
N LEU A 75 3.26 13.18 -6.34
CA LEU A 75 4.38 13.14 -7.30
C LEU A 75 3.94 13.60 -8.69
N LEU A 76 2.78 13.12 -9.19
CA LEU A 76 2.22 13.55 -10.47
C LEU A 76 1.88 15.05 -10.49
N ALA A 77 1.32 15.57 -9.38
CA ALA A 77 1.08 16.99 -9.24
C ALA A 77 2.39 17.80 -9.30
N LEU A 78 3.44 17.36 -8.59
CA LEU A 78 4.75 18.01 -8.62
C LEU A 78 5.38 18.01 -10.02
N GLU A 79 5.24 16.93 -10.77
CA GLU A 79 5.72 16.85 -12.15
C GLU A 79 5.00 17.87 -13.07
N GLY A 80 3.68 18.08 -12.87
CA GLY A 80 2.92 19.13 -13.55
C GLY A 80 3.46 20.51 -13.22
N LEU A 81 3.73 20.79 -11.93
CA LEU A 81 4.28 22.07 -11.47
C LEU A 81 5.69 22.35 -12.04
N ILE A 82 6.55 21.34 -12.04
CA ILE A 82 7.91 21.47 -12.59
C ILE A 82 7.87 21.77 -14.09
N ARG A 83 6.88 21.24 -14.81
CA ARG A 83 6.63 21.55 -16.23
C ARG A 83 6.06 22.94 -16.45
N GLY A 84 5.56 23.61 -15.43
CA GLY A 84 4.96 24.93 -15.52
C GLY A 84 3.49 24.93 -15.91
N ASP A 85 2.83 23.79 -15.83
CA ASP A 85 1.40 23.62 -16.20
C ASP A 85 0.45 24.21 -15.15
N GLU A 86 0.90 24.36 -13.90
CA GLU A 86 0.11 24.85 -12.78
C GLU A 86 0.92 25.73 -11.83
N SER A 87 0.24 26.60 -11.08
CA SER A 87 0.82 27.38 -9.98
C SER A 87 0.46 26.73 -8.64
N ALA A 88 1.37 26.00 -8.02
CA ALA A 88 1.15 25.50 -6.67
C ALA A 88 2.36 25.72 -5.76
N VAL A 89 2.09 25.68 -4.46
CA VAL A 89 3.07 25.90 -3.41
C VAL A 89 3.77 24.57 -3.09
N PRO A 90 5.11 24.54 -2.98
CA PRO A 90 5.83 23.34 -2.58
C PRO A 90 5.49 22.91 -1.13
N PHE A 91 5.75 21.64 -0.80
CA PHE A 91 5.58 21.06 0.54
C PHE A 91 4.13 21.05 1.10
N GLN A 92 3.13 20.83 0.24
CA GLN A 92 1.71 20.82 0.61
C GLN A 92 1.08 19.41 0.74
N LEU A 93 1.86 18.35 0.78
CA LEU A 93 1.37 16.96 0.84
C LEU A 93 0.29 16.76 1.94
N HIS A 94 0.58 17.22 3.15
CA HIS A 94 -0.33 17.04 4.29
C HIS A 94 -1.56 17.94 4.22
N THR A 95 -1.41 19.15 3.75
CA THR A 95 -2.50 20.13 3.60
C THR A 95 -3.49 19.65 2.55
N GLU A 96 -3.00 19.23 1.39
CA GLU A 96 -3.82 18.68 0.31
C GLU A 96 -4.51 17.38 0.74
N TRP A 97 -3.78 16.52 1.44
CA TRP A 97 -4.36 15.28 1.94
C TRP A 97 -5.47 15.53 2.98
N GLN A 98 -5.29 16.48 3.89
CA GLN A 98 -6.34 16.84 4.86
C GLN A 98 -7.58 17.42 4.17
N ALA A 99 -7.39 18.25 3.15
CA ALA A 99 -8.49 18.83 2.39
C ALA A 99 -9.28 17.78 1.60
N ALA A 100 -8.59 16.75 1.08
CA ALA A 100 -9.18 15.66 0.30
C ALA A 100 -9.53 14.42 1.11
N ARG A 101 -9.38 14.46 2.45
CA ARG A 101 -9.53 13.28 3.31
C ARG A 101 -10.94 12.71 3.24
N PRO A 102 -11.11 11.44 2.80
CA PRO A 102 -12.41 10.81 2.76
C PRO A 102 -12.93 10.51 4.18
N SER A 103 -14.24 10.29 4.30
CA SER A 103 -14.86 9.79 5.54
C SER A 103 -14.29 8.41 5.93
N ALA A 104 -14.54 7.96 7.16
CA ALA A 104 -14.09 6.64 7.62
C ALA A 104 -14.56 5.50 6.69
N GLY A 105 -15.80 5.55 6.20
CA GLY A 105 -16.31 4.59 5.22
C GLY A 105 -15.62 4.70 3.86
N GLY A 106 -15.28 5.91 3.42
CA GLY A 106 -14.49 6.15 2.20
C GLY A 106 -13.08 5.58 2.31
N LEU A 107 -12.42 5.74 3.46
CA LEU A 107 -11.11 5.16 3.74
C LEU A 107 -11.14 3.62 3.69
N LEU A 108 -12.13 3.02 4.32
CA LEU A 108 -12.28 1.56 4.30
C LEU A 108 -12.49 1.03 2.88
N ARG A 109 -13.34 1.71 2.09
CA ARG A 109 -13.55 1.37 0.68
C ARG A 109 -12.24 1.48 -0.12
N GLU A 110 -11.44 2.50 0.13
CA GLU A 110 -10.15 2.70 -0.53
C GLU A 110 -9.16 1.58 -0.17
N TYR A 111 -9.07 1.17 1.11
CA TYR A 111 -8.25 0.05 1.55
C TYR A 111 -8.66 -1.26 0.89
N LEU A 112 -9.95 -1.56 0.86
CA LEU A 112 -10.49 -2.76 0.22
C LEU A 112 -10.26 -2.74 -1.29
N SER A 113 -10.48 -1.62 -1.96
CA SER A 113 -10.22 -1.46 -3.39
C SER A 113 -8.76 -1.72 -3.73
N ASN A 114 -7.82 -1.20 -2.93
CA ASN A 114 -6.40 -1.43 -3.13
C ASN A 114 -5.99 -2.88 -2.81
N ALA A 115 -6.56 -3.49 -1.77
CA ALA A 115 -6.32 -4.90 -1.44
C ALA A 115 -6.82 -5.86 -2.54
N LEU A 116 -7.89 -5.50 -3.24
CA LEU A 116 -8.48 -6.31 -4.32
C LEU A 116 -7.80 -6.12 -5.69
N ARG A 117 -6.77 -5.28 -5.80
CA ARG A 117 -6.00 -5.22 -7.05
C ARG A 117 -5.41 -6.59 -7.37
N PRO A 118 -5.47 -7.08 -8.63
CA PRO A 118 -5.03 -8.43 -8.98
C PRO A 118 -3.59 -8.75 -8.54
N THR A 119 -2.68 -7.80 -8.68
CA THR A 119 -1.27 -7.94 -8.28
C THR A 119 -1.06 -8.05 -6.77
N VAL A 120 -2.02 -7.57 -5.99
CA VAL A 120 -2.03 -7.64 -4.51
C VAL A 120 -2.74 -8.90 -4.05
N ALA A 121 -3.96 -9.13 -4.55
CA ALA A 121 -4.85 -10.18 -4.11
C ALA A 121 -4.33 -11.59 -4.44
N TYR A 122 -3.64 -11.75 -5.59
CA TYR A 122 -3.23 -13.06 -6.10
C TYR A 122 -2.55 -13.97 -5.05
N PRO A 123 -1.46 -13.57 -4.36
CA PRO A 123 -0.78 -14.48 -3.44
C PRO A 123 -1.63 -14.82 -2.21
N TYR A 124 -2.42 -13.89 -1.72
CA TYR A 124 -3.30 -14.10 -0.56
C TYR A 124 -4.47 -15.02 -0.88
N ILE A 125 -5.11 -14.84 -2.04
CA ILE A 125 -6.19 -15.72 -2.50
C ILE A 125 -5.66 -17.14 -2.68
N ALA A 126 -4.50 -17.33 -3.29
CA ALA A 126 -3.88 -18.64 -3.44
C ALA A 126 -3.62 -19.33 -2.09
N LEU A 127 -3.09 -18.58 -1.10
CA LEU A 127 -2.89 -19.09 0.26
C LEU A 127 -4.22 -19.45 0.92
N LEU A 128 -5.24 -18.58 0.85
CA LEU A 128 -6.53 -18.83 1.47
C LEU A 128 -7.25 -20.03 0.87
N VAL A 129 -7.21 -20.19 -0.46
CA VAL A 129 -7.76 -21.37 -1.14
C VAL A 129 -7.06 -22.64 -0.69
N GLY A 130 -5.72 -22.63 -0.58
CA GLY A 130 -4.95 -23.76 -0.06
C GLY A 130 -5.31 -24.10 1.39
N LEU A 131 -5.50 -23.09 2.25
CA LEU A 131 -5.91 -23.28 3.65
C LEU A 131 -7.32 -23.82 3.78
N ILE A 132 -8.26 -23.37 2.94
CA ILE A 132 -9.63 -23.89 2.89
C ILE A 132 -9.61 -25.36 2.44
N ALA A 133 -8.86 -25.68 1.38
CA ALA A 133 -8.72 -27.06 0.93
C ALA A 133 -8.16 -27.97 2.04
N LEU A 134 -7.10 -27.51 2.76
CA LEU A 134 -6.52 -28.22 3.88
C LEU A 134 -7.52 -28.42 5.03
N TYR A 135 -8.35 -27.43 5.30
CA TYR A 135 -9.40 -27.50 6.33
C TYR A 135 -10.50 -28.53 5.99
N LEU A 136 -10.87 -28.63 4.69
CA LEU A 136 -11.92 -29.56 4.25
C LEU A 136 -11.46 -31.03 4.21
N VAL A 137 -10.15 -31.26 4.10
CA VAL A 137 -9.56 -32.61 4.01
C VAL A 137 -9.19 -33.19 5.38
N ARG A 138 -9.10 -32.33 6.40
CA ARG A 138 -8.82 -32.74 7.80
C ARG A 138 -10.08 -33.01 8.60
#